data_82eaaf7bff17af93cb054df9aaacb0ed
#
_entry.id   82eaaf7bff17af93cb054df9aaacb0ed
#
_cell.length_a   1.000
_cell.length_b   1.000
_cell.length_c   1.000
_cell.angle_alpha   90.00
_cell.angle_beta   90.00
_cell.angle_gamma   90.00
#
_symmetry.space_group_name_H-M   'P 1'
#
loop_
_entity.id
_entity.type
_entity.pdbx_description
1 polymer ?
#
loop_
_entity_poly.entity_id
_entity_poly.type
_entity_poly.pdbx_seq_one_letter_code
_entity_poly.pdbx_strand_id
1 'polypeptide(L)'
;MPILQLILISVQCCRLIFESGADVTVAYKEEELADSLKNLDIMKEDFFYTLALEGDRVKKIYVNSEESGPQKLSMNIYILKRELLIDLVHTAFVRGYVYFERDILAQRLDKLNVKAYRFDGYLARITDMKSYFDENMKLLEDENLDALFAPNPIYTKIRDDNPTRYINGSKVKNVMAA
;
A
#
# COMPACT_ATOMS: atom_id res chain seq x y z
N MET A 1 -3.99 3.76 6.22
CA MET A 1 -4.39 4.13 4.85
C MET A 1 -5.82 4.65 4.88
N PRO A 2 -6.12 5.84 4.35
CA PRO A 2 -7.48 6.40 4.42
C PRO A 2 -8.44 5.54 3.62
N ILE A 3 -9.57 5.24 4.21
CA ILE A 3 -10.63 4.37 3.64
C ILE A 3 -11.03 4.84 2.23
N LEU A 4 -10.98 6.11 1.96
CA LEU A 4 -11.40 6.66 0.68
C LEU A 4 -10.41 6.43 -0.47
N GLN A 5 -9.10 6.53 -0.23
CA GLN A 5 -8.10 6.15 -1.23
C GLN A 5 -8.20 4.65 -1.52
N LEU A 6 -8.49 3.84 -0.50
CA LEU A 6 -8.79 2.43 -0.66
C LEU A 6 -10.04 2.19 -1.52
N ILE A 7 -11.10 2.98 -1.35
CA ILE A 7 -12.33 2.89 -2.16
C ILE A 7 -12.04 3.30 -3.61
N LEU A 8 -11.33 4.40 -3.86
CA LEU A 8 -10.96 4.84 -5.20
C LEU A 8 -10.07 3.82 -5.92
N ILE A 9 -9.05 3.31 -5.25
CA ILE A 9 -8.21 2.23 -5.77
C ILE A 9 -9.07 1.01 -6.07
N SER A 10 -9.97 0.63 -5.17
CA SER A 10 -10.85 -0.54 -5.35
C SER A 10 -11.73 -0.39 -6.58
N VAL A 11 -12.36 0.77 -6.77
CA VAL A 11 -13.24 1.02 -7.93
C VAL A 11 -12.45 0.97 -9.24
N GLN A 12 -11.27 1.58 -9.31
CA GLN A 12 -10.45 1.60 -10.51
C GLN A 12 -9.84 0.23 -10.81
N CYS A 13 -9.38 -0.49 -9.78
CA CYS A 13 -8.93 -1.87 -9.94
C CYS A 13 -10.06 -2.83 -10.35
N CYS A 14 -11.28 -2.64 -9.82
CA CYS A 14 -12.45 -3.41 -10.28
C CYS A 14 -12.75 -3.14 -11.74
N ARG A 15 -12.68 -1.87 -12.18
CA ARG A 15 -12.86 -1.52 -13.60
C ARG A 15 -11.84 -2.25 -14.48
N LEU A 16 -10.57 -2.26 -14.09
CA LEU A 16 -9.51 -2.99 -14.79
C LEU A 16 -9.81 -4.49 -14.91
N ILE A 17 -10.32 -5.13 -13.86
CA ILE A 17 -10.70 -6.55 -13.91
C ILE A 17 -11.80 -6.77 -14.94
N PHE A 18 -12.85 -5.94 -14.95
CA PHE A 18 -13.96 -6.07 -15.87
C PHE A 18 -13.57 -5.78 -17.33
N GLU A 19 -12.75 -4.74 -17.56
CA GLU A 19 -12.38 -4.32 -18.91
C GLU A 19 -11.27 -5.17 -19.51
N SER A 20 -10.31 -5.64 -18.73
CA SER A 20 -9.13 -6.39 -19.20
C SER A 20 -9.22 -7.89 -19.06
N GLY A 21 -10.28 -8.42 -18.42
CA GLY A 21 -10.40 -9.83 -18.11
C GLY A 21 -9.30 -10.36 -17.18
N ALA A 22 -8.74 -9.50 -16.32
CA ALA A 22 -7.74 -9.90 -15.36
C ALA A 22 -8.32 -10.86 -14.31
N ASP A 23 -7.52 -11.83 -13.89
CA ASP A 23 -7.86 -12.71 -12.77
C ASP A 23 -7.55 -12.01 -11.43
N VAL A 24 -6.44 -11.27 -11.40
CA VAL A 24 -5.99 -10.52 -10.23
C VAL A 24 -5.49 -9.14 -10.68
N THR A 25 -5.86 -8.09 -9.95
CA THR A 25 -5.27 -6.77 -10.09
C THR A 25 -4.49 -6.42 -8.83
N VAL A 26 -3.23 -6.00 -9.01
CA VAL A 26 -2.32 -5.59 -7.94
C VAL A 26 -2.09 -4.09 -8.03
N ALA A 27 -2.31 -3.36 -6.95
CA ALA A 27 -1.95 -1.95 -6.90
C ALA A 27 -0.47 -1.78 -6.58
N TYR A 28 0.20 -0.87 -7.30
CA TYR A 28 1.61 -0.53 -7.05
C TYR A 28 1.84 0.97 -7.13
N LYS A 29 2.90 1.42 -6.48
CA LYS A 29 3.43 2.79 -6.62
C LYS A 29 4.87 2.73 -7.12
N GLU A 30 5.20 3.65 -8.03
CA GLU A 30 6.57 3.80 -8.52
C GLU A 30 7.26 4.87 -7.67
N GLU A 31 8.24 4.45 -6.90
CA GLU A 31 8.98 5.32 -5.98
C GLU A 31 10.39 4.77 -5.73
N GLU A 32 11.28 5.64 -5.29
CA GLU A 32 12.60 5.19 -4.80
C GLU A 32 12.44 4.41 -3.50
N LEU A 33 13.27 3.40 -3.34
CA LEU A 33 13.25 2.57 -2.14
C LEU A 33 13.66 3.40 -0.92
N ALA A 34 12.74 3.58 0.01
CA ALA A 34 13.02 4.29 1.27
C ALA A 34 14.10 3.57 2.09
N ASP A 35 14.90 4.34 2.83
CA ASP A 35 15.96 3.75 3.65
C ASP A 35 15.43 2.81 4.73
N SER A 36 14.21 3.03 5.21
CA SER A 36 13.51 2.12 6.11
C SER A 36 13.26 0.73 5.51
N LEU A 37 13.05 0.65 4.19
CA LEU A 37 12.85 -0.62 3.49
C LEU A 37 14.19 -1.31 3.17
N LYS A 38 15.28 -0.57 2.99
CA LYS A 38 16.62 -1.14 2.75
C LYS A 38 17.17 -1.86 3.98
N ASN A 39 16.73 -1.45 5.17
CA ASN A 39 17.21 -1.99 6.45
C ASN A 39 16.20 -2.95 7.10
N LEU A 40 15.29 -3.54 6.34
CA LEU A 40 14.35 -4.53 6.87
C LEU A 40 15.09 -5.77 7.37
N ASP A 41 14.71 -6.22 8.55
CA ASP A 41 15.26 -7.43 9.15
C ASP A 41 14.56 -8.65 8.55
N ILE A 42 15.24 -9.32 7.63
CA ILE A 42 14.73 -10.54 6.97
C ILE A 42 14.39 -11.63 8.01
N MET A 43 15.06 -11.62 9.16
CA MET A 43 14.78 -12.58 10.24
C MET A 43 13.43 -12.31 10.92
N LYS A 44 12.89 -11.11 10.81
CA LYS A 44 11.55 -10.76 11.32
C LYS A 44 10.44 -10.97 10.29
N GLU A 45 10.78 -11.58 9.15
CA GLU A 45 9.83 -11.80 8.05
C GLU A 45 9.19 -10.52 7.50
N ASP A 46 9.91 -9.40 7.59
CA ASP A 46 9.51 -8.13 7.00
C ASP A 46 9.85 -8.14 5.51
N PHE A 47 8.83 -8.22 4.66
CA PHE A 47 9.02 -8.26 3.22
C PHE A 47 8.36 -7.07 2.52
N PHE A 48 9.05 -6.57 1.50
CA PHE A 48 8.45 -5.74 0.47
C PHE A 48 8.57 -6.42 -0.89
N TYR A 49 7.68 -6.10 -1.79
CA TYR A 49 7.60 -6.74 -3.10
C TYR A 49 7.70 -5.70 -4.21
N THR A 50 8.52 -5.98 -5.20
CA THR A 50 8.63 -5.18 -6.41
C THR A 50 8.14 -5.96 -7.62
N LEU A 51 7.52 -5.24 -8.56
CA LEU A 51 6.87 -5.83 -9.71
C LEU A 51 7.67 -5.55 -10.98
N ALA A 52 7.99 -6.61 -11.74
CA ALA A 52 8.43 -6.46 -13.12
C ALA A 52 7.22 -6.59 -14.05
N LEU A 53 6.99 -5.55 -14.86
CA LEU A 53 5.83 -5.44 -15.73
C LEU A 53 6.22 -5.57 -17.20
N GLU A 54 5.32 -6.16 -17.98
CA GLU A 54 5.29 -6.05 -19.43
C GLU A 54 3.97 -5.39 -19.82
N GLY A 55 4.03 -4.10 -20.19
CA GLY A 55 2.84 -3.26 -20.26
C GLY A 55 2.19 -3.13 -18.89
N ASP A 56 0.95 -3.59 -18.77
CA ASP A 56 0.18 -3.63 -17.51
C ASP A 56 0.20 -5.02 -16.83
N ARG A 57 0.82 -6.03 -17.47
CA ARG A 57 0.88 -7.39 -16.95
C ARG A 57 2.09 -7.59 -16.04
N VAL A 58 1.85 -8.21 -14.88
CA VAL A 58 2.90 -8.62 -13.96
C VAL A 58 3.59 -9.87 -14.50
N LYS A 59 4.89 -9.80 -14.73
CA LYS A 59 5.73 -10.92 -15.21
C LYS A 59 6.52 -11.58 -14.11
N LYS A 60 7.03 -10.79 -13.17
CA LYS A 60 7.76 -11.29 -12.01
C LYS A 60 7.46 -10.45 -10.78
N ILE A 61 7.58 -11.09 -9.64
CA ILE A 61 7.53 -10.45 -8.32
C ILE A 61 8.86 -10.75 -7.65
N TYR A 62 9.57 -9.72 -7.23
CA TYR A 62 10.81 -9.83 -6.50
C TYR A 62 10.54 -9.53 -5.03
N VAL A 63 11.20 -10.26 -4.15
CA VAL A 63 11.15 -10.07 -2.71
C VAL A 63 12.40 -9.34 -2.27
N ASN A 64 12.24 -8.22 -1.57
CA ASN A 64 13.34 -7.41 -1.04
C ASN A 64 14.42 -7.09 -2.09
N SER A 65 13.99 -6.62 -3.27
CA SER A 65 14.90 -6.24 -4.34
C SER A 65 15.71 -5.00 -3.96
N GLU A 66 17.02 -5.07 -4.04
CA GLU A 66 17.95 -3.97 -3.76
C GLU A 66 18.38 -3.20 -5.03
N GLU A 67 17.60 -3.26 -6.10
CA GLU A 67 17.89 -2.54 -7.32
C GLU A 67 17.90 -1.03 -7.07
N SER A 68 18.84 -0.32 -7.72
CA SER A 68 18.94 1.13 -7.59
C SER A 68 17.94 1.84 -8.50
N GLY A 69 17.39 2.95 -8.01
CA GLY A 69 16.44 3.81 -8.75
C GLY A 69 14.98 3.51 -8.43
N PRO A 70 14.06 4.18 -9.15
CA PRO A 70 12.64 4.01 -8.93
C PRO A 70 12.17 2.57 -9.17
N GLN A 71 11.50 2.00 -8.20
CA GLN A 71 10.97 0.64 -8.26
C GLN A 71 9.45 0.64 -8.20
N LYS A 72 8.84 -0.37 -8.79
CA LYS A 72 7.39 -0.57 -8.75
C LYS A 72 7.02 -1.38 -7.51
N LEU A 73 6.89 -0.66 -6.38
CA LEU A 73 6.59 -1.27 -5.08
C LEU A 73 5.13 -1.66 -4.97
N SER A 74 4.86 -2.92 -4.67
CA SER A 74 3.51 -3.38 -4.37
C SER A 74 2.96 -2.66 -3.15
N MET A 75 1.69 -2.30 -3.22
CA MET A 75 0.96 -1.71 -2.09
C MET A 75 0.31 -2.78 -1.20
N ASN A 76 0.51 -4.06 -1.50
CA ASN A 76 -0.15 -5.19 -0.84
C ASN A 76 -1.69 -5.09 -0.92
N ILE A 77 -2.20 -4.52 -2.02
CA ILE A 77 -3.62 -4.39 -2.30
C ILE A 77 -3.93 -5.21 -3.55
N TYR A 78 -4.82 -6.19 -3.38
CA TYR A 78 -5.21 -7.11 -4.43
C TYR A 78 -6.71 -7.10 -4.59
N ILE A 79 -7.16 -7.10 -5.85
CA ILE A 79 -8.56 -7.29 -6.18
C ILE A 79 -8.66 -8.48 -7.11
N LEU A 80 -9.52 -9.43 -6.77
CA LEU A 80 -9.73 -10.67 -7.51
C LEU A 80 -11.14 -11.20 -7.26
N LYS A 81 -11.58 -12.14 -8.09
CA LYS A 81 -12.88 -12.78 -7.93
C LYS A 81 -12.90 -13.64 -6.67
N ARG A 82 -14.04 -13.66 -5.98
CA ARG A 82 -14.23 -14.42 -4.75
C ARG A 82 -13.93 -15.91 -4.92
N GLU A 83 -14.39 -16.50 -6.02
CA GLU A 83 -14.18 -17.92 -6.31
C GLU A 83 -12.69 -18.25 -6.44
N LEU A 84 -11.94 -17.39 -7.15
CA LEU A 84 -10.50 -17.54 -7.28
C LEU A 84 -9.79 -17.39 -5.92
N LEU A 85 -10.21 -16.42 -5.10
CA LEU A 85 -9.63 -16.24 -3.76
C LEU A 85 -9.81 -17.49 -2.90
N ILE A 86 -11.01 -18.10 -2.91
CA ILE A 86 -11.30 -19.30 -2.13
C ILE A 86 -10.39 -20.46 -2.60
N ASP A 87 -10.23 -20.66 -3.92
CA ASP A 87 -9.36 -21.69 -4.47
C ASP A 87 -7.88 -21.46 -4.10
N LEU A 88 -7.42 -20.21 -4.19
CA LEU A 88 -6.05 -19.85 -3.80
C LEU A 88 -5.79 -20.11 -2.31
N VAL A 89 -6.71 -19.70 -1.44
CA VAL A 89 -6.60 -19.91 0.02
C VAL A 89 -6.62 -21.40 0.35
N HIS A 90 -7.52 -22.18 -0.26
CA HIS A 90 -7.57 -23.63 -0.07
C HIS A 90 -6.25 -24.30 -0.49
N THR A 91 -5.72 -23.92 -1.66
CA THR A 91 -4.43 -24.42 -2.14
C THR A 91 -3.28 -24.03 -1.18
N ALA A 92 -3.29 -22.80 -0.67
CA ALA A 92 -2.31 -22.32 0.27
C ALA A 92 -2.31 -23.14 1.56
N PHE A 93 -3.49 -23.42 2.09
CA PHE A 93 -3.64 -24.25 3.28
C PHE A 93 -3.08 -25.67 3.08
N VAL A 94 -3.42 -26.32 1.98
CA VAL A 94 -2.94 -27.68 1.66
C VAL A 94 -1.42 -27.73 1.49
N ARG A 95 -0.82 -26.67 0.94
CA ARG A 95 0.62 -26.61 0.64
C ARG A 95 1.47 -25.97 1.74
N GLY A 96 0.86 -25.43 2.81
CA GLY A 96 1.55 -24.71 3.87
C GLY A 96 2.12 -23.36 3.43
N TYR A 97 1.49 -22.70 2.45
CA TYR A 97 1.88 -21.37 2.00
C TYR A 97 1.41 -20.31 3.00
N VAL A 98 2.27 -19.34 3.28
CA VAL A 98 2.02 -18.29 4.27
C VAL A 98 1.83 -16.93 3.62
N TYR A 99 2.67 -16.57 2.66
CA TYR A 99 2.68 -15.24 2.05
C TYR A 99 2.01 -15.24 0.69
N PHE A 100 1.00 -14.39 0.54
CA PHE A 100 0.18 -14.36 -0.67
C PHE A 100 0.99 -14.03 -1.93
N GLU A 101 1.84 -12.99 -1.87
CA GLU A 101 2.64 -12.60 -3.03
C GLU A 101 3.75 -13.59 -3.36
N ARG A 102 4.54 -13.95 -2.35
CA ARG A 102 5.72 -14.80 -2.52
C ARG A 102 5.37 -16.24 -2.85
N ASP A 103 4.42 -16.81 -2.09
CA ASP A 103 4.18 -18.24 -2.13
C ASP A 103 3.06 -18.63 -3.09
N ILE A 104 2.08 -17.73 -3.31
CA ILE A 104 0.91 -18.03 -4.15
C ILE A 104 1.02 -17.32 -5.49
N LEU A 105 1.08 -15.99 -5.47
CA LEU A 105 0.96 -15.18 -6.68
C LEU A 105 2.18 -15.35 -7.59
N ALA A 106 3.39 -15.23 -7.04
CA ALA A 106 4.63 -15.35 -7.81
C ALA A 106 4.77 -16.71 -8.52
N GLN A 107 4.25 -17.79 -7.92
CA GLN A 107 4.30 -19.13 -8.51
C GLN A 107 3.23 -19.40 -9.55
N ARG A 108 2.26 -18.50 -9.71
CA ARG A 108 1.12 -18.69 -10.64
C ARG A 108 1.00 -17.61 -11.72
N LEU A 109 2.02 -16.74 -11.86
CA LEU A 109 2.01 -15.68 -12.87
C LEU A 109 1.93 -16.19 -14.32
N ASP A 110 2.35 -17.42 -14.54
CA ASP A 110 2.22 -18.13 -15.82
C ASP A 110 0.79 -18.57 -16.14
N LYS A 111 -0.01 -18.85 -15.10
CA LYS A 111 -1.38 -19.38 -15.21
C LYS A 111 -2.45 -18.32 -15.02
N LEU A 112 -2.14 -17.27 -14.27
CA LEU A 112 -3.07 -16.20 -13.97
C LEU A 112 -2.75 -14.95 -14.80
N ASN A 113 -3.80 -14.29 -15.26
CA ASN A 113 -3.70 -12.98 -15.86
C ASN A 113 -3.65 -11.91 -14.76
N VAL A 114 -2.43 -11.62 -14.27
CA VAL A 114 -2.21 -10.64 -13.21
C VAL A 114 -1.88 -9.28 -13.81
N LYS A 115 -2.72 -8.29 -13.57
CA LYS A 115 -2.56 -6.91 -14.03
C LYS A 115 -2.11 -6.01 -12.89
N ALA A 116 -1.33 -4.99 -13.23
CA ALA A 116 -0.85 -4.00 -12.29
C ALA A 116 -1.60 -2.67 -12.48
N TYR A 117 -2.08 -2.09 -11.38
CA TYR A 117 -2.67 -0.76 -11.35
C TYR A 117 -1.69 0.22 -10.71
N ARG A 118 -1.27 1.25 -11.46
CA ARG A 118 -0.40 2.30 -10.95
C ARG A 118 -1.22 3.29 -10.11
N PHE A 119 -0.75 3.55 -8.91
CA PHE A 119 -1.30 4.55 -8.01
C PHE A 119 -0.35 5.74 -7.89
N ASP A 120 -0.80 6.92 -8.29
CA ASP A 120 0.02 8.14 -8.26
C ASP A 120 -0.34 9.09 -7.09
N GLY A 121 -1.27 8.68 -6.20
CA GLY A 121 -1.67 9.47 -5.05
C GLY A 121 -0.69 9.39 -3.87
N TYR A 122 -1.04 10.10 -2.79
CA TYR A 122 -0.28 10.06 -1.54
C TYR A 122 -0.34 8.67 -0.90
N LEU A 123 0.82 8.12 -0.58
CA LEU A 123 0.98 6.85 0.11
C LEU A 123 2.00 7.00 1.24
N ALA A 124 1.57 6.85 2.48
CA ALA A 124 2.45 6.74 3.63
C ALA A 124 2.72 5.25 3.94
N ARG A 125 3.99 4.88 3.97
CA ARG A 125 4.44 3.55 4.36
C ARG A 125 5.17 3.63 5.69
N ILE A 126 4.55 3.12 6.74
CA ILE A 126 5.09 3.17 8.10
C ILE A 126 5.63 1.78 8.44
N THR A 127 6.95 1.67 8.56
CA THR A 127 7.66 0.42 8.85
C THR A 127 8.44 0.49 10.17
N ASP A 128 8.83 1.69 10.59
CA ASP A 128 9.59 1.94 11.80
C ASP A 128 9.21 3.28 12.45
N MET A 129 9.80 3.59 13.58
CA MET A 129 9.53 4.83 14.30
C MET A 129 10.01 6.08 13.53
N LYS A 130 11.08 5.95 12.74
CA LYS A 130 11.58 7.04 11.93
C LYS A 130 10.60 7.38 10.80
N SER A 131 10.13 6.38 10.06
CA SER A 131 9.13 6.56 8.99
C SER A 131 7.82 7.10 9.55
N TYR A 132 7.40 6.64 10.74
CA TYR A 132 6.24 7.22 11.44
C TYR A 132 6.43 8.72 11.71
N PHE A 133 7.57 9.12 12.25
CA PHE A 133 7.87 10.53 12.51
C PHE A 133 7.92 11.34 11.20
N ASP A 134 8.65 10.86 10.20
CA ASP A 134 8.82 11.53 8.92
C ASP A 134 7.47 11.75 8.21
N GLU A 135 6.57 10.73 8.22
CA GLU A 135 5.24 10.85 7.64
C GLU A 135 4.33 11.81 8.43
N ASN A 136 4.44 11.87 9.76
CA ASN A 136 3.74 12.87 10.56
C ASN A 136 4.22 14.30 10.23
N MET A 137 5.53 14.49 10.04
CA MET A 137 6.08 15.80 9.65
C MET A 137 5.63 16.23 8.25
N LYS A 138 5.52 15.30 7.30
CA LYS A 138 4.98 15.57 5.96
C LYS A 138 3.51 16.01 5.99
N LEU A 139 2.72 15.53 6.95
CA LEU A 139 1.32 15.95 7.10
C LEU A 139 1.16 17.39 7.65
N LEU A 140 2.24 18.07 8.03
CA LEU A 140 2.21 19.50 8.32
C LEU A 140 2.16 20.37 7.07
N GLU A 141 2.38 19.80 5.90
CA GLU A 141 2.23 20.45 4.61
C GLU A 141 0.77 20.31 4.13
N ASP A 142 0.15 21.43 3.79
CA ASP A 142 -1.28 21.49 3.40
C ASP A 142 -1.60 20.55 2.25
N GLU A 143 -0.70 20.44 1.26
CA GLU A 143 -0.88 19.56 0.10
C GLU A 143 -1.02 18.08 0.50
N ASN A 144 -0.18 17.60 1.41
CA ASN A 144 -0.21 16.22 1.89
C ASN A 144 -1.43 15.99 2.79
N LEU A 145 -1.77 16.97 3.61
CA LEU A 145 -2.95 16.93 4.46
C LEU A 145 -4.22 16.84 3.61
N ASP A 146 -4.33 17.69 2.59
CA ASP A 146 -5.46 17.72 1.66
C ASP A 146 -5.55 16.41 0.84
N ALA A 147 -4.41 15.89 0.35
CA ALA A 147 -4.39 14.62 -0.36
C ALA A 147 -4.91 13.46 0.50
N LEU A 148 -4.78 13.54 1.82
CA LEU A 148 -5.22 12.51 2.75
C LEU A 148 -6.68 12.70 3.21
N PHE A 149 -7.10 13.94 3.50
CA PHE A 149 -8.36 14.24 4.18
C PHE A 149 -9.39 14.97 3.33
N ALA A 150 -8.99 15.65 2.25
CA ALA A 150 -9.89 16.29 1.31
C ALA A 150 -9.98 15.47 -0.01
N PRO A 151 -11.07 15.54 -0.76
CA PRO A 151 -12.36 16.21 -0.49
C PRO A 151 -13.31 15.41 0.40
N ASN A 152 -12.92 14.22 0.83
CA ASN A 152 -13.81 13.32 1.57
C ASN A 152 -13.24 13.04 2.97
N PRO A 153 -14.03 13.28 4.01
CA PRO A 153 -13.57 13.06 5.38
C PRO A 153 -13.31 11.58 5.64
N ILE A 154 -12.26 11.32 6.41
CA ILE A 154 -12.00 9.98 6.94
C ILE A 154 -12.87 9.80 8.19
N TYR A 155 -13.76 8.80 8.15
CA TYR A 155 -14.56 8.46 9.31
C TYR A 155 -13.73 7.60 10.26
N THR A 156 -13.29 8.21 11.35
CA THR A 156 -12.60 7.53 12.45
C THR A 156 -13.48 7.48 13.68
N LYS A 157 -13.09 6.68 14.68
CA LYS A 157 -13.77 6.65 15.95
C LYS A 157 -13.67 8.02 16.63
N ILE A 158 -14.80 8.65 16.94
CA ILE A 158 -14.85 9.86 17.73
C ILE A 158 -14.45 9.49 19.17
N ARG A 159 -13.52 10.27 19.73
CA ARG A 159 -13.09 10.17 21.13
C ARG A 159 -13.45 11.46 21.83
N ASP A 160 -13.98 11.35 23.04
CA ASP A 160 -14.28 12.47 23.93
C ASP A 160 -13.03 12.79 24.78
N ASP A 161 -11.89 12.90 24.13
CA ASP A 161 -10.63 13.29 24.78
C ASP A 161 -10.61 14.80 25.03
N ASN A 162 -9.94 15.22 26.09
CA ASN A 162 -9.81 16.64 26.39
C ASN A 162 -9.08 17.37 25.25
N PRO A 163 -9.60 18.53 24.78
CA PRO A 163 -8.96 19.28 23.71
C PRO A 163 -7.61 19.85 24.18
N THR A 164 -6.67 19.94 23.25
CA THR A 164 -5.39 20.58 23.51
C THR A 164 -5.58 22.03 23.96
N ARG A 165 -4.97 22.40 25.08
CA ARG A 165 -5.08 23.73 25.66
C ARG A 165 -3.83 24.56 25.45
N TYR A 166 -3.97 25.69 24.78
CA TYR A 166 -2.93 26.69 24.61
C TYR A 166 -3.11 27.82 25.61
N ILE A 167 -2.05 28.18 26.38
CA ILE A 167 -2.08 29.19 27.43
C ILE A 167 -0.92 30.20 27.29
N ASN A 168 -1.03 31.33 27.98
CA ASN A 168 0.05 32.32 28.12
C ASN A 168 0.59 32.87 26.78
N GLY A 169 -0.29 33.18 25.82
CA GLY A 169 0.11 33.81 24.57
C GLY A 169 0.91 32.87 23.64
N SER A 170 0.73 31.56 23.77
CA SER A 170 1.36 30.56 22.91
C SER A 170 1.15 30.91 21.44
N LYS A 171 2.22 30.88 20.65
CA LYS A 171 2.20 31.02 19.21
C LYS A 171 2.43 29.63 18.61
N VAL A 172 1.43 29.11 17.88
CA VAL A 172 1.49 27.81 17.25
C VAL A 172 1.38 28.01 15.74
N LYS A 173 2.26 27.37 14.97
CA LYS A 173 2.24 27.39 13.51
C LYS A 173 2.74 26.05 13.00
N ASN A 174 2.00 25.43 12.09
CA ASN A 174 2.32 24.14 11.46
C ASN A 174 2.61 23.04 12.48
N VAL A 175 1.63 22.74 13.33
CA VAL A 175 1.74 21.73 14.39
C VAL A 175 0.51 20.83 14.33
N MET A 176 0.72 19.53 14.42
CA MET A 176 -0.32 18.59 14.82
C MET A 176 -0.32 18.50 16.34
N ALA A 177 -1.42 18.91 16.95
CA ALA A 177 -1.61 18.84 18.39
C ALA A 177 -2.88 18.01 18.69
N ALA A 178 -2.73 17.03 19.58
CA ALA A 178 -3.81 16.16 20.07
C ALA A 178 -4.19 16.55 21.50
#